data_b5033a7fa5a7df5186391292ab47646d
#
_entry.id   b5033a7fa5a7df5186391292ab47646d
#
_cell.length_a   1.000
_cell.length_b   1.000
_cell.length_c   1.000
_cell.angle_alpha   90.00
_cell.angle_beta   90.00
_cell.angle_gamma   90.00
#
_symmetry.space_group_name_H-M   'P 1'
#
loop_
_entity.id
_entity.type
_entity.pdbx_description
1 polymer ?
#
loop_
_entity_poly.entity_id
_entity_poly.type
_entity_poly.pdbx_seq_one_letter_code
_entity_poly.pdbx_strand_id
1 'polypeptide(L)'
;ADLGAVTLAGKYAPKCERHISTQQSIANYECARAWYDLGAKRVVLAREVSLQEIREMRAKIPAELEIETFCHGAMCVSYSGRCLLSNYMTGRDSNRGQCAQPCRYQYALMEEKRPGEYFPVFEDEKGTYIMNSRDMCMIDHLDDIMDAGIDCIKIEGRAKSAYYAAIVTGAYRHVL
;
A
#
# COMPACT_ATOMS: atom_id res chain seq x y z
N ALA A 1 2.88 -11.83 3.91
CA ALA A 1 3.09 -11.81 2.47
C ALA A 1 4.04 -12.92 2.01
N ASP A 2 3.77 -14.15 2.39
CA ASP A 2 4.58 -15.32 2.04
C ASP A 2 3.66 -16.48 1.65
N LEU A 3 3.93 -17.11 0.50
CA LEU A 3 3.10 -18.20 -0.02
C LEU A 3 3.09 -19.41 0.93
N GLY A 4 4.25 -19.75 1.49
CA GLY A 4 4.38 -20.84 2.46
C GLY A 4 3.53 -20.59 3.70
N ALA A 5 3.53 -19.35 4.22
CA ALA A 5 2.70 -18.97 5.36
C ALA A 5 1.19 -19.09 5.05
N VAL A 6 0.76 -18.70 3.85
CA VAL A 6 -0.64 -18.85 3.40
C VAL A 6 -1.04 -20.32 3.30
N THR A 7 -0.15 -21.15 2.75
CA THR A 7 -0.36 -22.61 2.64
C THR A 7 -0.46 -23.26 4.02
N LEU A 8 0.45 -22.93 4.94
CA LEU A 8 0.45 -23.44 6.32
C LEU A 8 -0.80 -22.97 7.09
N ALA A 9 -1.21 -21.70 6.93
CA ALA A 9 -2.43 -21.19 7.52
C ALA A 9 -3.66 -21.97 7.05
N GLY A 10 -3.74 -22.27 5.75
CA GLY A 10 -4.81 -23.11 5.20
C GLY A 10 -4.84 -24.51 5.79
N LYS A 11 -3.67 -25.09 6.10
CA LYS A 11 -3.55 -26.43 6.68
C LYS A 11 -3.85 -26.49 8.18
N TYR A 12 -3.31 -25.54 8.94
CA TYR A 12 -3.33 -25.61 10.42
C TYR A 12 -4.37 -24.68 11.06
N ALA A 13 -4.86 -23.69 10.32
CA ALA A 13 -5.89 -22.76 10.80
C ALA A 13 -6.98 -22.53 9.71
N PRO A 14 -7.67 -23.59 9.24
CA PRO A 14 -8.58 -23.50 8.10
C PRO A 14 -9.80 -22.61 8.35
N LYS A 15 -10.12 -22.31 9.60
CA LYS A 15 -11.22 -21.39 9.97
C LYS A 15 -10.81 -19.91 9.97
N CYS A 16 -9.50 -19.62 9.90
CA CYS A 16 -9.01 -18.25 9.83
C CYS A 16 -9.07 -17.74 8.38
N GLU A 17 -9.69 -16.60 8.19
CA GLU A 17 -9.68 -15.92 6.90
C GLU A 17 -8.26 -15.50 6.53
N ARG A 18 -7.92 -15.68 5.26
CA ARG A 18 -6.61 -15.32 4.72
C ARG A 18 -6.72 -14.05 3.89
N HIS A 19 -6.11 -12.98 4.37
CA HIS A 19 -6.04 -11.71 3.68
C HIS A 19 -4.64 -11.52 3.10
N ILE A 20 -4.54 -11.30 1.81
CA ILE A 20 -3.27 -11.19 1.10
C ILE A 20 -2.81 -9.74 1.09
N SER A 21 -1.62 -9.49 1.63
CA SER A 21 -1.06 -8.15 1.78
C SER A 21 -0.72 -7.50 0.42
N THR A 22 -0.78 -6.18 0.36
CA THR A 22 -0.26 -5.36 -0.75
C THR A 22 1.20 -5.66 -1.11
N GLN A 23 1.97 -6.24 -0.18
CA GLN A 23 3.34 -6.68 -0.41
C GLN A 23 3.46 -7.83 -1.43
N GLN A 24 2.35 -8.44 -1.85
CA GLN A 24 2.31 -9.40 -2.95
C GLN A 24 2.15 -8.73 -4.33
N SER A 25 2.11 -7.40 -4.38
CA SER A 25 2.04 -6.64 -5.64
C SER A 25 0.86 -7.07 -6.53
N ILE A 26 -0.32 -7.23 -5.95
CA ILE A 26 -1.52 -7.65 -6.68
C ILE A 26 -2.01 -6.47 -7.52
N ALA A 27 -1.72 -6.50 -8.82
CA ALA A 27 -1.99 -5.41 -9.76
C ALA A 27 -2.88 -5.83 -10.94
N ASN A 28 -3.38 -7.06 -10.98
CA ASN A 28 -4.26 -7.54 -12.04
C ASN A 28 -5.18 -8.66 -11.54
N TYR A 29 -6.25 -8.90 -12.30
CA TYR A 29 -7.28 -9.88 -11.94
C TYR A 29 -6.79 -11.33 -11.92
N GLU A 30 -5.83 -11.70 -12.77
CA GLU A 30 -5.28 -13.05 -12.78
C GLU A 30 -4.52 -13.36 -11.49
N CYS A 31 -3.72 -12.39 -10.99
CA CYS A 31 -3.06 -12.52 -9.71
C CYS A 31 -4.08 -12.64 -8.55
N ALA A 32 -5.13 -11.82 -8.58
CA ALA A 32 -6.19 -11.87 -7.57
C ALA A 32 -6.92 -13.24 -7.58
N ARG A 33 -7.23 -13.77 -8.76
CA ARG A 33 -7.85 -15.11 -8.92
C ARG A 33 -6.95 -16.22 -8.41
N ALA A 34 -5.66 -16.18 -8.75
CA ALA A 34 -4.70 -17.17 -8.26
C ALA A 34 -4.66 -17.21 -6.72
N TRP A 35 -4.71 -16.05 -6.06
CA TRP A 35 -4.80 -16.00 -4.61
C TRP A 35 -6.15 -16.53 -4.08
N TYR A 36 -7.26 -16.26 -4.77
CA TYR A 36 -8.56 -16.83 -4.43
C TYR A 36 -8.53 -18.36 -4.50
N ASP A 37 -7.98 -18.93 -5.56
CA ASP A 37 -7.85 -20.39 -5.74
C ASP A 37 -6.97 -21.03 -4.64
N LEU A 38 -6.03 -20.28 -4.10
CA LEU A 38 -5.25 -20.66 -2.91
C LEU A 38 -6.00 -20.43 -1.59
N GLY A 39 -7.27 -20.01 -1.66
CA GLY A 39 -8.17 -19.83 -0.54
C GLY A 39 -8.06 -18.50 0.18
N ALA A 40 -7.61 -17.44 -0.49
CA ALA A 40 -7.72 -16.10 0.05
C ALA A 40 -9.17 -15.63 0.08
N LYS A 41 -9.56 -14.98 1.17
CA LYS A 41 -10.87 -14.33 1.33
C LYS A 41 -10.81 -12.87 0.88
N ARG A 42 -9.66 -12.21 1.05
CA ARG A 42 -9.45 -10.81 0.69
C ARG A 42 -8.07 -10.59 0.09
N VAL A 43 -7.99 -9.68 -0.87
CA VAL A 43 -6.73 -9.21 -1.45
C VAL A 43 -6.59 -7.71 -1.26
N VAL A 44 -5.41 -7.28 -0.78
CA VAL A 44 -5.04 -5.87 -0.69
C VAL A 44 -4.28 -5.51 -1.95
N LEU A 45 -4.87 -4.68 -2.79
CA LEU A 45 -4.29 -4.31 -4.07
C LEU A 45 -2.98 -3.50 -3.92
N ALA A 46 -2.17 -3.55 -4.95
CA ALA A 46 -1.05 -2.64 -5.11
C ALA A 46 -1.57 -1.20 -5.21
N ARG A 47 -0.80 -0.23 -4.70
CA ARG A 47 -1.20 1.21 -4.71
C ARG A 47 -1.19 1.83 -6.10
N GLU A 48 -0.55 1.17 -7.03
CA GLU A 48 -0.37 1.58 -8.42
C GLU A 48 -1.62 1.33 -9.28
N VAL A 49 -2.59 0.55 -8.77
CA VAL A 49 -3.81 0.20 -9.50
C VAL A 49 -4.81 1.35 -9.45
N SER A 50 -5.24 1.82 -10.62
CA SER A 50 -6.24 2.85 -10.77
C SER A 50 -7.67 2.35 -10.47
N LEU A 51 -8.61 3.25 -10.18
CA LEU A 51 -10.02 2.90 -9.98
C LEU A 51 -10.63 2.23 -11.21
N GLN A 52 -10.21 2.63 -12.42
CA GLN A 52 -10.68 2.00 -13.66
C GLN A 52 -10.23 0.53 -13.72
N GLU A 53 -8.96 0.26 -13.44
CA GLU A 53 -8.44 -1.11 -13.40
C GLU A 53 -9.09 -1.95 -12.30
N ILE A 54 -9.45 -1.34 -11.16
CA ILE A 54 -10.18 -2.03 -10.08
C ILE A 54 -11.59 -2.44 -10.56
N ARG A 55 -12.32 -1.56 -11.26
CA ARG A 55 -13.62 -1.91 -11.86
C ARG A 55 -13.50 -3.09 -12.83
N GLU A 56 -12.49 -3.06 -13.69
CA GLU A 56 -12.22 -4.15 -14.63
C GLU A 56 -11.83 -5.45 -13.91
N MET A 57 -11.06 -5.36 -12.86
CA MET A 57 -10.68 -6.48 -12.01
C MET A 57 -11.89 -7.06 -11.31
N ARG A 58 -12.75 -6.23 -10.71
CA ARG A 58 -13.98 -6.65 -10.02
C ARG A 58 -14.90 -7.45 -10.93
N ALA A 59 -15.02 -7.04 -12.19
CA ALA A 59 -15.85 -7.72 -13.18
C ALA A 59 -15.33 -9.11 -13.57
N LYS A 60 -14.07 -9.44 -13.29
CA LYS A 60 -13.40 -10.67 -13.74
C LYS A 60 -13.01 -11.62 -12.61
N ILE A 61 -13.20 -11.24 -11.35
CA ILE A 61 -12.90 -12.07 -10.18
C ILE A 61 -14.19 -12.56 -9.51
N PRO A 62 -14.15 -13.65 -8.71
CA PRO A 62 -15.30 -14.11 -7.95
C PRO A 62 -15.87 -13.02 -7.02
N ALA A 63 -17.20 -12.97 -6.90
CA ALA A 63 -17.88 -11.99 -6.04
C ALA A 63 -17.51 -12.17 -4.56
N GLU A 64 -17.18 -13.38 -4.15
CA GLU A 64 -16.80 -13.75 -2.79
C GLU A 64 -15.37 -13.30 -2.40
N LEU A 65 -14.54 -12.95 -3.39
CA LEU A 65 -13.22 -12.41 -3.14
C LEU A 65 -13.32 -10.91 -2.85
N GLU A 66 -13.02 -10.53 -1.63
CA GLU A 66 -13.05 -9.13 -1.22
C GLU A 66 -11.81 -8.36 -1.72
N ILE A 67 -12.06 -7.14 -2.18
CA ILE A 67 -11.02 -6.18 -2.58
C ILE A 67 -10.81 -5.17 -1.47
N GLU A 68 -9.56 -5.03 -1.01
CA GLU A 68 -9.13 -3.97 -0.10
C GLU A 68 -8.14 -3.04 -0.82
N THR A 69 -8.33 -1.72 -0.71
CA THR A 69 -7.42 -0.73 -1.28
C THR A 69 -7.06 0.36 -0.29
N PHE A 70 -5.89 0.99 -0.47
CA PHE A 70 -5.55 2.18 0.30
C PHE A 70 -6.39 3.37 -0.16
N CYS A 71 -6.87 4.15 0.80
CA CYS A 71 -7.63 5.38 0.55
C CYS A 71 -6.98 6.61 1.22
N HIS A 72 -6.10 6.42 2.19
CA HIS A 72 -5.46 7.53 2.90
C HIS A 72 -4.09 7.18 3.45
N GLY A 73 -3.23 8.19 3.51
CA GLY A 73 -1.93 8.12 4.16
C GLY A 73 -0.76 7.98 3.19
N ALA A 74 0.36 7.52 3.72
CA ALA A 74 1.63 7.53 3.01
C ALA A 74 1.64 6.64 1.77
N MET A 75 1.93 7.22 0.61
CA MET A 75 2.25 6.47 -0.60
C MET A 75 3.67 5.91 -0.52
N CYS A 76 3.89 4.74 -1.08
CA CYS A 76 5.23 4.16 -1.18
C CYS A 76 5.97 4.73 -2.39
N VAL A 77 7.24 5.10 -2.21
CA VAL A 77 8.11 5.55 -3.31
C VAL A 77 8.48 4.42 -4.28
N SER A 78 8.45 3.19 -3.79
CA SER A 78 8.74 2.00 -4.58
C SER A 78 7.47 1.24 -4.93
N TYR A 79 7.55 0.46 -5.99
CA TYR A 79 6.52 -0.51 -6.33
C TYR A 79 6.17 -1.40 -5.12
N SER A 80 4.91 -1.69 -4.94
CA SER A 80 4.38 -2.41 -3.77
C SER A 80 5.12 -3.74 -3.55
N GLY A 81 5.67 -3.92 -2.35
CA GLY A 81 6.42 -5.13 -1.97
C GLY A 81 7.86 -5.21 -2.47
N ARG A 82 8.44 -4.15 -3.03
CA ARG A 82 9.78 -4.16 -3.64
C ARG A 82 10.79 -3.18 -3.00
N CYS A 83 10.40 -2.45 -1.97
CA CYS A 83 11.26 -1.46 -1.33
C CYS A 83 12.32 -2.10 -0.42
N LEU A 84 13.57 -1.72 -0.62
CA LEU A 84 14.70 -2.09 0.24
C LEU A 84 15.26 -0.92 1.07
N LEU A 85 14.79 0.30 0.80
CA LEU A 85 15.35 1.53 1.36
C LEU A 85 15.31 1.53 2.89
N SER A 86 14.18 1.12 3.49
CA SER A 86 14.04 1.08 4.95
C SER A 86 15.04 0.11 5.59
N ASN A 87 15.21 -1.07 5.01
CA ASN A 87 16.19 -2.04 5.51
C ASN A 87 17.60 -1.50 5.38
N TYR A 88 17.96 -0.95 4.22
CA TYR A 88 19.28 -0.40 3.97
C TYR A 88 19.65 0.73 4.95
N MET A 89 18.73 1.67 5.18
CA MET A 89 19.03 2.86 6.01
C MET A 89 18.85 2.65 7.51
N THR A 90 17.99 1.71 7.93
CA THR A 90 17.58 1.61 9.34
C THR A 90 17.59 0.18 9.89
N GLY A 91 17.95 -0.81 9.08
CA GLY A 91 17.84 -2.22 9.45
C GLY A 91 16.40 -2.75 9.59
N ARG A 92 15.38 -1.92 9.35
CA ARG A 92 13.96 -2.29 9.47
C ARG A 92 13.40 -2.69 8.12
N ASP A 93 12.94 -3.94 8.02
CA ASP A 93 12.45 -4.51 6.77
C ASP A 93 11.02 -4.06 6.46
N SER A 94 10.86 -3.22 5.42
CA SER A 94 9.56 -2.77 4.94
C SER A 94 8.70 -3.91 4.42
N ASN A 95 9.32 -4.94 3.83
CA ASN A 95 8.61 -6.09 3.26
C ASN A 95 8.09 -7.06 4.34
N ARG A 96 8.56 -6.90 5.57
CA ARG A 96 8.04 -7.57 6.77
C ARG A 96 7.13 -6.67 7.61
N GLY A 97 6.68 -5.56 7.06
CA GLY A 97 5.79 -4.65 7.75
C GLY A 97 6.46 -3.72 8.75
N GLN A 98 7.79 -3.56 8.74
CA GLN A 98 8.56 -2.74 9.70
C GLN A 98 9.10 -1.45 9.09
N CYS A 99 8.46 -0.94 8.02
CA CYS A 99 8.93 0.25 7.33
C CYS A 99 9.09 1.45 8.27
N ALA A 100 10.29 2.04 8.26
CA ALA A 100 10.61 3.29 8.99
C ALA A 100 10.25 4.55 8.19
N GLN A 101 9.78 4.38 6.95
CA GLN A 101 9.46 5.46 6.01
C GLN A 101 10.61 6.44 5.74
N PRO A 102 11.86 5.98 5.49
CA PRO A 102 12.98 6.89 5.22
C PRO A 102 12.74 7.74 3.97
N CYS A 103 11.92 7.28 3.02
CA CYS A 103 11.53 8.07 1.85
C CYS A 103 10.76 9.35 2.18
N ARG A 104 10.37 9.56 3.45
CA ARG A 104 9.70 10.77 3.95
C ARG A 104 10.65 11.72 4.69
N TYR A 105 11.93 11.34 4.87
CA TYR A 105 12.92 12.22 5.46
C TYR A 105 13.31 13.30 4.45
N GLN A 106 13.79 14.42 4.97
CA GLN A 106 14.40 15.44 4.13
C GLN A 106 15.85 15.03 3.82
N TYR A 107 16.19 15.08 2.54
CA TYR A 107 17.52 14.74 2.06
C TYR A 107 18.12 15.86 1.23
N ALA A 108 19.44 15.87 1.22
CA ALA A 108 20.22 16.60 0.23
C ALA A 108 21.31 15.67 -0.31
N LEU A 109 21.60 15.75 -1.59
CA LEU A 109 22.72 15.06 -2.19
C LEU A 109 24.00 15.89 -1.98
N MET A 110 25.08 15.21 -1.64
CA MET A 110 26.41 15.80 -1.56
C MET A 110 27.37 14.94 -2.39
N GLU A 111 28.13 15.58 -3.25
CA GLU A 111 29.19 14.88 -3.97
C GLU A 111 30.42 14.76 -3.06
N GLU A 112 31.02 13.57 -3.01
CA GLU A 112 32.17 13.28 -2.14
C GLU A 112 33.34 14.23 -2.36
N LYS A 113 33.59 14.65 -3.62
CA LYS A 113 34.65 15.57 -4.01
C LYS A 113 34.32 17.05 -3.79
N ARG A 114 33.08 17.36 -3.40
CA ARG A 114 32.61 18.72 -3.10
C ARG A 114 31.93 18.77 -1.71
N PRO A 115 32.69 18.51 -0.63
CA PRO A 115 32.13 18.49 0.71
C PRO A 115 31.62 19.89 1.11
N GLY A 116 30.41 19.91 1.69
CA GLY A 116 29.75 21.15 2.11
C GLY A 116 28.82 21.78 1.07
N GLU A 117 28.80 21.28 -0.17
CA GLU A 117 27.79 21.65 -1.17
C GLU A 117 26.63 20.66 -1.13
N TYR A 118 25.44 21.14 -0.79
CA TYR A 118 24.23 20.34 -0.67
C TYR A 118 23.25 20.66 -1.80
N PHE A 119 22.89 19.64 -2.57
CA PHE A 119 21.89 19.72 -3.64
C PHE A 119 20.56 19.25 -3.09
N PRO A 120 19.57 20.13 -2.92
CA PRO A 120 18.26 19.73 -2.41
C PRO A 120 17.57 18.75 -3.37
N VAL A 121 16.77 17.89 -2.79
CA VAL A 121 16.03 16.86 -3.51
C VAL A 121 14.54 17.13 -3.41
N PHE A 122 13.83 17.26 -4.53
CA PHE A 122 12.40 17.57 -4.58
C PHE A 122 11.69 16.83 -5.72
N GLU A 123 10.38 16.88 -5.70
CA GLU A 123 9.48 16.28 -6.69
C GLU A 123 8.73 17.39 -7.44
N ASP A 124 8.58 17.23 -8.76
CA ASP A 124 7.73 18.06 -9.61
C ASP A 124 6.83 17.19 -10.51
N GLU A 125 6.04 17.85 -11.39
CA GLU A 125 5.10 17.17 -12.30
C GLU A 125 5.78 16.26 -13.33
N LYS A 126 7.09 16.33 -13.49
CA LYS A 126 7.88 15.59 -14.50
C LYS A 126 8.58 14.35 -13.92
N GLY A 127 8.60 14.19 -12.60
CA GLY A 127 9.19 13.02 -11.96
C GLY A 127 9.57 13.23 -10.51
N THR A 128 9.86 12.12 -9.85
CA THR A 128 10.33 12.10 -8.47
C THR A 128 11.84 12.29 -8.43
N TYR A 129 12.26 13.41 -7.91
CA TYR A 129 13.68 13.72 -7.65
C TYR A 129 14.07 13.30 -6.26
N ILE A 130 13.70 12.11 -5.89
CA ILE A 130 13.92 11.38 -4.63
C ILE A 130 13.05 11.85 -3.44
N MET A 131 12.08 11.02 -3.12
CA MET A 131 11.64 10.57 -1.81
C MET A 131 10.59 11.39 -1.05
N ASN A 132 9.77 12.22 -1.65
CA ASN A 132 8.68 12.83 -0.88
C ASN A 132 7.35 12.94 -1.64
N SER A 133 6.64 11.83 -1.83
CA SER A 133 5.27 11.87 -2.31
C SER A 133 4.33 12.44 -1.24
N ARG A 134 3.31 13.19 -1.64
CA ARG A 134 2.22 13.62 -0.75
C ARG A 134 1.46 12.41 -0.22
N ASP A 135 0.83 12.54 0.94
CA ASP A 135 -0.08 11.53 1.43
C ASP A 135 -1.30 11.44 0.51
N MET A 136 -1.74 10.23 0.20
CA MET A 136 -3.00 9.99 -0.50
C MET A 136 -4.16 10.51 0.37
N CYS A 137 -5.17 11.09 -0.24
CA CYS A 137 -6.44 11.42 0.39
C CYS A 137 -7.57 11.23 -0.62
N MET A 138 -8.40 10.22 -0.39
CA MET A 138 -9.50 9.83 -1.27
C MET A 138 -10.87 10.12 -0.64
N ILE A 139 -10.94 11.01 0.35
CA ILE A 139 -12.19 11.27 1.06
C ILE A 139 -13.29 11.86 0.15
N ASP A 140 -12.89 12.67 -0.82
CA ASP A 140 -13.81 13.28 -1.80
C ASP A 140 -14.17 12.30 -2.95
N HIS A 141 -13.64 11.09 -2.93
CA HIS A 141 -13.82 10.05 -3.96
C HIS A 141 -14.41 8.75 -3.39
N LEU A 142 -15.10 8.82 -2.25
CA LEU A 142 -15.66 7.62 -1.62
C LEU A 142 -16.75 6.97 -2.49
N ASP A 143 -17.55 7.75 -3.18
CA ASP A 143 -18.55 7.24 -4.12
C ASP A 143 -17.88 6.45 -5.25
N ASP A 144 -16.78 6.99 -5.82
CA ASP A 144 -16.00 6.32 -6.86
C ASP A 144 -15.38 5.01 -6.36
N ILE A 145 -14.95 4.97 -5.09
CA ILE A 145 -14.40 3.78 -4.44
C ILE A 145 -15.49 2.70 -4.28
N MET A 146 -16.67 3.08 -3.82
CA MET A 146 -17.80 2.17 -3.67
C MET A 146 -18.27 1.64 -5.03
N ASP A 147 -18.41 2.52 -6.02
CA ASP A 147 -18.80 2.17 -7.39
C ASP A 147 -17.78 1.27 -8.10
N ALA A 148 -16.51 1.32 -7.68
CA ALA A 148 -15.48 0.41 -8.18
C ALA A 148 -15.59 -1.02 -7.62
N GLY A 149 -16.51 -1.27 -6.68
CA GLY A 149 -16.73 -2.58 -6.06
C GLY A 149 -15.64 -2.94 -5.06
N ILE A 150 -15.11 -1.95 -4.33
CA ILE A 150 -14.14 -2.13 -3.25
C ILE A 150 -14.91 -2.43 -1.96
N ASP A 151 -14.55 -3.53 -1.31
CA ASP A 151 -15.22 -4.02 -0.10
C ASP A 151 -14.64 -3.41 1.19
N CYS A 152 -13.35 -3.00 1.13
CA CYS A 152 -12.66 -2.49 2.31
C CYS A 152 -11.68 -1.38 1.94
N ILE A 153 -11.72 -0.28 2.69
CA ILE A 153 -10.76 0.83 2.56
C ILE A 153 -9.71 0.76 3.66
N LYS A 154 -8.48 1.08 3.32
CA LYS A 154 -7.34 1.03 4.22
C LYS A 154 -6.69 2.39 4.41
N ILE A 155 -6.50 2.76 5.66
CA ILE A 155 -5.77 3.97 6.07
C ILE A 155 -4.36 3.56 6.50
N GLU A 156 -3.33 4.17 5.91
CA GLU A 156 -1.94 3.98 6.33
C GLU A 156 -1.58 5.04 7.37
N GLY A 157 -1.25 4.60 8.57
CA GLY A 157 -0.91 5.48 9.69
C GLY A 157 0.20 4.94 10.59
N ARG A 158 0.96 3.92 10.17
CA ARG A 158 1.96 3.24 11.01
C ARG A 158 2.99 4.18 11.64
N ALA A 159 3.51 5.12 10.87
CA ALA A 159 4.51 6.09 11.34
C ALA A 159 3.88 7.41 11.78
N LYS A 160 2.55 7.46 11.86
CA LYS A 160 1.78 8.63 12.30
C LYS A 160 1.41 8.50 13.78
N SER A 161 0.94 9.58 14.39
CA SER A 161 0.45 9.58 15.77
C SER A 161 -0.91 8.88 15.91
N ALA A 162 -1.25 8.46 17.13
CA ALA A 162 -2.59 7.96 17.44
C ALA A 162 -3.68 9.01 17.15
N TYR A 163 -3.38 10.28 17.37
CA TYR A 163 -4.25 11.40 17.02
C TYR A 163 -4.57 11.45 15.53
N TYR A 164 -3.55 11.31 14.66
CA TYR A 164 -3.75 11.24 13.22
C TYR A 164 -4.68 10.07 12.84
N ALA A 165 -4.41 8.88 13.37
CA ALA A 165 -5.24 7.72 13.07
C ALA A 165 -6.70 7.93 13.51
N ALA A 166 -6.92 8.51 14.69
CA ALA A 166 -8.26 8.79 15.21
C ALA A 166 -9.02 9.81 14.35
N ILE A 167 -8.38 10.93 14.01
CA ILE A 167 -9.03 11.99 13.23
C ILE A 167 -9.33 11.52 11.81
N VAL A 168 -8.37 10.90 11.13
CA VAL A 168 -8.57 10.40 9.77
C VAL A 168 -9.66 9.33 9.73
N THR A 169 -9.60 8.36 10.62
CA THR A 169 -10.64 7.30 10.68
C THR A 169 -12.01 7.90 11.00
N GLY A 170 -12.07 8.86 11.92
CA GLY A 170 -13.31 9.57 12.26
C GLY A 170 -13.90 10.34 11.06
N ALA A 171 -13.04 11.04 10.28
CA ALA A 171 -13.48 11.75 9.08
C ALA A 171 -14.06 10.80 8.03
N TYR A 172 -13.35 9.71 7.70
CA TYR A 172 -13.86 8.70 6.76
C TYR A 172 -15.16 8.05 7.26
N ARG A 173 -15.24 7.73 8.56
CA ARG A 173 -16.46 7.17 9.17
C ARG A 173 -17.64 8.12 9.13
N HIS A 174 -17.40 9.42 9.18
CA HIS A 174 -18.45 10.43 9.14
C HIS A 174 -19.04 10.60 7.73
N VAL A 175 -18.23 10.42 6.70
CA VAL A 175 -18.65 10.56 5.29
C VAL A 175 -19.30 9.29 4.76
N LEU A 176 -18.86 8.09 5.22
CA LEU A 176 -19.48 6.79 4.93
C LEU A 176 -20.81 6.61 5.68
#